data_5d766a6b7c1e1c8b852d3254482c70dd
#
_entry.id   5d766a6b7c1e1c8b852d3254482c70dd
#
_cell.length_a   1.000
_cell.length_b   1.000
_cell.length_c   1.000
_cell.angle_alpha   90.00
_cell.angle_beta   90.00
_cell.angle_gamma   90.00
#
_symmetry.space_group_name_H-M   'P 1'
#
loop_
_entity.id
_entity.type
_entity.pdbx_description
1 polymer ?
#
loop_
_entity_poly.entity_id
_entity_poly.type
_entity_poly.pdbx_seq_one_letter_code
_entity_poly.pdbx_strand_id
1 'polypeptide(L)'
;MAQKHEQAPPDLPEQQEAAPEPGWLAPELAEEFPGLGIFTTTLAAGPGRSPEALKERLRELSDRFAGQQAVVLRQRPIPWAYRVFFRHIGLDPDDTWTPVEQLAFDRMHDGRFKSRNRLDDALTIAIAEVGVALQAFDAERVEGRLGLRLSAEGEPFEGRVSPLPPGTIVIADERRALAVLFGKVAEGVGVQRKTRRTTLAAIRVKGVPDVALEEALWLASSAMLA
;
A
#
# COMPACT_ATOMS: atom_id res chain seq x y z
N MET A 1 -38.46 -47.95 -1.57
CA MET A 1 -38.02 -46.74 -2.25
C MET A 1 -37.54 -45.74 -1.19
N ALA A 2 -36.23 -45.64 -0.97
CA ALA A 2 -35.65 -44.74 0.00
C ALA A 2 -35.17 -43.50 -0.73
N GLN A 3 -35.73 -42.33 -0.41
CA GLN A 3 -35.29 -41.04 -0.90
C GLN A 3 -33.99 -40.66 -0.18
N LYS A 4 -32.90 -40.56 -0.94
CA LYS A 4 -31.65 -39.94 -0.52
C LYS A 4 -31.88 -38.44 -0.40
N HIS A 5 -31.86 -37.91 0.83
CA HIS A 5 -31.69 -36.48 1.06
C HIS A 5 -30.28 -36.08 0.63
N GLU A 6 -30.20 -35.34 -0.46
CA GLU A 6 -29.03 -34.65 -0.92
C GLU A 6 -28.84 -33.44 0.03
N GLN A 7 -27.86 -33.54 0.95
CA GLN A 7 -27.45 -32.42 1.77
C GLN A 7 -26.74 -31.41 0.88
N ALA A 8 -27.27 -30.18 0.83
CA ALA A 8 -26.61 -29.05 0.24
C ALA A 8 -25.21 -28.86 0.92
N PRO A 9 -24.16 -28.47 0.16
CA PRO A 9 -22.86 -28.21 0.72
C PRO A 9 -22.98 -27.06 1.74
N PRO A 10 -22.15 -27.07 2.84
CA PRO A 10 -22.15 -26.01 3.81
C PRO A 10 -21.75 -24.71 3.14
N ASP A 11 -22.53 -23.66 3.39
CA ASP A 11 -22.20 -22.29 3.01
C ASP A 11 -20.78 -21.98 3.49
N LEU A 12 -19.86 -21.85 2.54
CA LEU A 12 -18.56 -21.24 2.82
C LEU A 12 -18.84 -19.79 3.23
N PRO A 13 -18.26 -19.31 4.33
CA PRO A 13 -18.44 -17.91 4.71
C PRO A 13 -17.99 -17.05 3.52
N GLU A 14 -18.89 -16.24 2.98
CA GLU A 14 -18.55 -15.19 2.04
C GLU A 14 -17.40 -14.39 2.68
N GLN A 15 -16.23 -14.45 2.05
CA GLN A 15 -15.11 -13.61 2.44
C GLN A 15 -15.51 -12.17 2.09
N GLN A 16 -16.24 -11.52 3.00
CA GLN A 16 -16.63 -10.14 2.87
C GLN A 16 -15.33 -9.33 2.84
N GLU A 17 -15.00 -8.84 1.66
CA GLU A 17 -14.02 -7.76 1.52
C GLU A 17 -14.54 -6.59 2.37
N ALA A 18 -13.86 -6.33 3.48
CA ALA A 18 -14.20 -5.19 4.31
C ALA A 18 -13.98 -3.92 3.49
N ALA A 19 -15.00 -3.07 3.42
CA ALA A 19 -14.87 -1.77 2.76
C ALA A 19 -13.68 -1.01 3.37
N PRO A 20 -12.91 -0.25 2.56
CA PRO A 20 -11.82 0.54 3.07
C PRO A 20 -12.29 1.53 4.14
N GLU A 21 -11.60 1.56 5.27
CA GLU A 21 -11.89 2.45 6.38
C GLU A 21 -10.89 3.61 6.43
N PRO A 22 -11.35 4.86 6.66
CA PRO A 22 -10.44 5.97 6.87
C PRO A 22 -9.70 5.81 8.19
N GLY A 23 -8.38 6.00 8.16
CA GLY A 23 -7.56 6.11 9.36
C GLY A 23 -7.69 7.49 10.02
N TRP A 24 -7.03 7.68 11.16
CA TRP A 24 -6.98 8.97 11.83
C TRP A 24 -5.85 9.85 11.28
N LEU A 25 -6.03 11.17 11.40
CA LEU A 25 -5.02 12.16 11.01
C LEU A 25 -4.83 13.12 12.18
N ALA A 26 -3.59 13.34 12.59
CA ALA A 26 -3.26 14.30 13.62
C ALA A 26 -3.70 15.73 13.20
N PRO A 27 -4.26 16.54 14.12
CA PRO A 27 -4.82 17.86 13.79
C PRO A 27 -3.83 18.79 13.07
N GLU A 28 -2.57 18.79 13.51
CA GLU A 28 -1.50 19.58 12.90
C GLU A 28 -1.24 19.21 11.43
N LEU A 29 -1.31 17.92 11.09
CA LEU A 29 -1.18 17.48 9.70
C LEU A 29 -2.43 17.80 8.88
N ALA A 30 -3.60 17.77 9.48
CA ALA A 30 -4.85 18.12 8.79
C ALA A 30 -4.88 19.61 8.43
N GLU A 31 -4.32 20.47 9.28
CA GLU A 31 -4.20 21.90 9.06
C GLU A 31 -3.13 22.22 8.00
N GLU A 32 -1.96 21.61 8.11
CA GLU A 32 -0.84 21.88 7.21
C GLU A 32 -1.02 21.26 5.82
N PHE A 33 -1.59 20.05 5.76
CA PHE A 33 -1.79 19.29 4.52
C PHE A 33 -3.27 18.93 4.29
N PRO A 34 -4.12 19.89 3.92
CA PRO A 34 -5.52 19.62 3.62
C PRO A 34 -5.66 18.60 2.48
N GLY A 35 -6.30 17.48 2.77
CA GLY A 35 -6.44 16.37 1.82
C GLY A 35 -5.44 15.24 2.01
N LEU A 36 -4.48 15.35 2.94
CA LEU A 36 -3.70 14.20 3.40
C LEU A 36 -4.62 13.23 4.17
N GLY A 37 -4.39 11.93 4.04
CA GLY A 37 -5.13 10.91 4.76
C GLY A 37 -4.61 9.51 4.48
N ILE A 38 -5.14 8.55 5.19
CA ILE A 38 -4.84 7.13 5.05
C ILE A 38 -6.13 6.33 5.04
N PHE A 39 -6.25 5.37 4.13
CA PHE A 39 -7.36 4.42 4.06
C PHE A 39 -6.82 3.01 4.20
N THR A 40 -7.50 2.17 4.95
CA THR A 40 -7.01 0.84 5.27
C THR A 40 -8.04 -0.23 5.01
N THR A 41 -7.57 -1.41 4.64
CA THR A 41 -8.36 -2.64 4.64
C THR A 41 -7.51 -3.78 5.19
N THR A 42 -8.14 -4.68 5.95
CA THR A 42 -7.45 -5.84 6.52
C THR A 42 -8.04 -7.11 5.96
N LEU A 43 -7.18 -8.00 5.49
CA LEU A 43 -7.57 -9.27 4.88
C LEU A 43 -6.86 -10.45 5.53
N ALA A 44 -7.52 -11.62 5.53
CA ALA A 44 -6.99 -12.87 6.07
C ALA A 44 -6.08 -13.57 5.03
N ALA A 45 -5.05 -12.87 4.58
CA ALA A 45 -4.07 -13.40 3.64
C ALA A 45 -2.66 -12.89 3.98
N GLY A 46 -1.67 -13.73 3.75
CA GLY A 46 -0.25 -13.39 3.87
C GLY A 46 0.44 -13.31 2.50
N PRO A 47 1.76 -13.08 2.48
CA PRO A 47 2.49 -12.83 1.24
C PRO A 47 2.50 -14.04 0.30
N GLY A 48 2.48 -15.27 0.78
CA GLY A 48 2.35 -16.49 0.00
C GLY A 48 3.09 -16.53 -1.34
N ARG A 49 2.94 -17.64 -2.07
CA ARG A 49 3.43 -17.75 -3.45
C ARG A 49 2.40 -17.18 -4.41
N SER A 50 2.83 -16.38 -5.38
CA SER A 50 1.95 -15.85 -6.42
C SER A 50 1.35 -16.97 -7.28
N PRO A 51 0.02 -17.02 -7.47
CA PRO A 51 -0.61 -17.90 -8.44
C PRO A 51 -0.20 -17.53 -9.86
N GLU A 52 -0.35 -18.47 -10.80
CA GLU A 52 0.10 -18.24 -12.19
C GLU A 52 -0.68 -17.10 -12.87
N ALA A 53 -1.99 -17.00 -12.60
CA ALA A 53 -2.81 -15.91 -13.13
C ALA A 53 -2.29 -14.51 -12.70
N LEU A 54 -1.83 -14.37 -11.45
CA LEU A 54 -1.26 -13.10 -10.97
C LEU A 54 0.07 -12.78 -11.66
N LYS A 55 0.91 -13.78 -11.88
CA LYS A 55 2.17 -13.61 -12.62
C LYS A 55 1.94 -13.26 -14.10
N GLU A 56 0.91 -13.84 -14.71
CA GLU A 56 0.49 -13.49 -16.07
C GLU A 56 0.08 -12.02 -16.15
N ARG A 57 -0.80 -11.59 -15.25
CA ARG A 57 -1.21 -10.18 -15.16
C ARG A 57 -0.01 -9.25 -14.95
N LEU A 58 0.96 -9.66 -14.13
CA LEU A 58 2.18 -8.88 -13.91
C LEU A 58 3.04 -8.78 -15.19
N ARG A 59 3.10 -9.85 -16.00
CA ARG A 59 3.77 -9.84 -17.31
C ARG A 59 3.08 -8.90 -18.29
N GLU A 60 1.76 -9.02 -18.44
CA GLU A 60 0.97 -8.14 -19.32
C GLU A 60 1.11 -6.66 -18.92
N LEU A 61 1.08 -6.37 -17.61
CA LEU A 61 1.30 -5.04 -17.08
C LEU A 61 2.72 -4.55 -17.42
N SER A 62 3.72 -5.42 -17.26
CA SER A 62 5.11 -5.13 -17.60
C SER A 62 5.29 -4.72 -19.06
N ASP A 63 4.60 -5.38 -19.98
CA ASP A 63 4.65 -5.09 -21.42
C ASP A 63 3.98 -3.75 -21.74
N ARG A 64 2.85 -3.45 -21.09
CA ARG A 64 2.17 -2.14 -21.21
C ARG A 64 2.96 -0.98 -20.60
N PHE A 65 3.78 -1.25 -19.58
CA PHE A 65 4.56 -0.24 -18.85
C PHE A 65 5.92 0.07 -19.51
N ALA A 66 6.08 -0.20 -20.81
CA ALA A 66 7.33 -0.02 -21.52
C ALA A 66 7.51 1.40 -22.10
N GLY A 67 8.75 1.88 -22.14
CA GLY A 67 9.18 3.03 -22.95
C GLY A 67 8.50 4.37 -22.60
N GLN A 68 7.81 4.96 -23.57
CA GLN A 68 7.18 6.30 -23.44
C GLN A 68 6.17 6.41 -22.31
N GLN A 69 5.56 5.30 -21.90
CA GLN A 69 4.54 5.33 -20.82
C GLN A 69 5.13 5.71 -19.46
N ALA A 70 6.38 5.36 -19.18
CA ALA A 70 7.06 5.75 -17.95
C ALA A 70 7.27 7.29 -17.88
N VAL A 71 7.50 7.94 -19.02
CA VAL A 71 7.64 9.41 -19.09
C VAL A 71 6.29 10.10 -18.95
N VAL A 72 5.26 9.58 -19.61
CA VAL A 72 3.89 10.10 -19.55
C VAL A 72 3.26 9.91 -18.17
N LEU A 73 3.71 8.88 -17.43
CA LEU A 73 3.22 8.59 -16.09
C LEU A 73 3.30 9.80 -15.15
N ARG A 74 4.39 10.55 -15.19
CA ARG A 74 4.60 11.75 -14.37
C ARG A 74 3.57 12.86 -14.60
N GLN A 75 2.91 12.86 -15.76
CA GLN A 75 1.91 13.85 -16.15
C GLN A 75 0.48 13.42 -15.82
N ARG A 76 0.27 12.16 -15.42
CA ARG A 76 -1.04 11.70 -14.97
C ARG A 76 -1.45 12.40 -13.67
N PRO A 77 -2.75 12.67 -13.46
CA PRO A 77 -3.22 13.46 -12.31
C PRO A 77 -2.77 12.89 -10.94
N ILE A 78 -2.89 11.59 -10.72
CA ILE A 78 -2.54 10.95 -9.44
C ILE A 78 -1.03 10.96 -9.18
N PRO A 79 -0.15 10.45 -10.07
CA PRO A 79 1.29 10.60 -9.92
C PRO A 79 1.75 12.05 -9.74
N TRP A 80 1.14 12.98 -10.47
CA TRP A 80 1.45 14.41 -10.31
C TRP A 80 1.09 14.94 -8.93
N ALA A 81 -0.06 14.53 -8.36
CA ALA A 81 -0.45 14.92 -7.01
C ALA A 81 0.58 14.47 -5.96
N TYR A 82 1.13 13.25 -6.07
CA TYR A 82 2.22 12.79 -5.20
C TYR A 82 3.50 13.62 -5.39
N ARG A 83 3.87 13.97 -6.61
CA ARG A 83 5.05 14.84 -6.86
C ARG A 83 4.88 16.22 -6.22
N VAL A 84 3.68 16.81 -6.30
CA VAL A 84 3.36 18.08 -5.62
C VAL A 84 3.49 17.92 -4.11
N PHE A 85 2.94 16.84 -3.54
CA PHE A 85 3.01 16.58 -2.11
C PHE A 85 4.46 16.36 -1.64
N PHE A 86 5.28 15.62 -2.38
CA PHE A 86 6.71 15.42 -2.08
C PHE A 86 7.43 16.76 -1.93
N ARG A 87 7.22 17.69 -2.87
CA ARG A 87 7.82 19.05 -2.75
C ARG A 87 7.33 19.80 -1.52
N HIS A 88 6.06 19.65 -1.14
CA HIS A 88 5.51 20.30 0.05
C HIS A 88 6.14 19.79 1.35
N ILE A 89 6.53 18.52 1.41
CA ILE A 89 7.23 17.93 2.57
C ILE A 89 8.75 18.00 2.45
N GLY A 90 9.28 18.80 1.53
CA GLY A 90 10.72 19.03 1.38
C GLY A 90 11.49 17.93 0.64
N LEU A 91 10.81 17.01 -0.03
CA LEU A 91 11.42 15.98 -0.88
C LEU A 91 11.43 16.46 -2.34
N ASP A 92 12.61 16.40 -3.00
CA ASP A 92 12.66 16.59 -4.43
C ASP A 92 12.23 15.29 -5.15
N PRO A 93 11.09 15.29 -5.88
CA PRO A 93 10.63 14.09 -6.58
C PRO A 93 11.48 13.74 -7.82
N ASP A 94 12.48 14.53 -8.18
CA ASP A 94 13.44 14.16 -9.21
C ASP A 94 14.66 13.41 -8.62
N ASP A 95 14.90 13.54 -7.32
CA ASP A 95 15.90 12.78 -6.56
C ASP A 95 15.27 11.62 -5.77
N THR A 96 14.09 11.85 -5.20
CA THR A 96 13.33 10.86 -4.40
C THR A 96 12.04 10.52 -5.13
N TRP A 97 12.02 9.42 -5.83
CA TRP A 97 10.88 9.03 -6.66
C TRP A 97 9.62 8.71 -5.86
N THR A 98 8.48 9.10 -6.40
CA THR A 98 7.18 8.67 -5.88
C THR A 98 7.01 7.15 -6.07
N PRO A 99 6.12 6.47 -5.29
CA PRO A 99 6.01 5.01 -5.35
C PRO A 99 5.78 4.45 -6.76
N VAL A 100 4.96 5.11 -7.57
CA VAL A 100 4.71 4.64 -8.95
C VAL A 100 5.89 4.93 -9.89
N GLU A 101 6.64 6.00 -9.67
CA GLU A 101 7.86 6.31 -10.43
C GLU A 101 8.98 5.33 -10.07
N GLN A 102 9.08 4.92 -8.80
CA GLN A 102 10.00 3.87 -8.37
C GLN A 102 9.71 2.56 -9.12
N LEU A 103 8.44 2.16 -9.20
CA LEU A 103 8.06 0.98 -9.97
C LEU A 103 8.42 1.09 -11.46
N ALA A 104 8.21 2.27 -12.05
CA ALA A 104 8.59 2.52 -13.44
C ALA A 104 10.10 2.40 -13.67
N PHE A 105 10.89 2.92 -12.72
CA PHE A 105 12.35 2.80 -12.76
C PHE A 105 12.80 1.35 -12.61
N ASP A 106 12.28 0.64 -11.60
CA ASP A 106 12.62 -0.78 -11.36
C ASP A 106 12.28 -1.64 -12.59
N ARG A 107 11.13 -1.38 -13.22
CA ARG A 107 10.73 -2.05 -14.47
C ARG A 107 11.71 -1.75 -15.62
N MET A 108 12.15 -0.51 -15.78
CA MET A 108 13.12 -0.15 -16.81
C MET A 108 14.48 -0.79 -16.56
N HIS A 109 14.94 -0.76 -15.32
CA HIS A 109 16.22 -1.35 -14.91
C HIS A 109 16.23 -2.87 -15.07
N ASP A 110 15.17 -3.54 -14.67
CA ASP A 110 15.06 -5.00 -14.67
C ASP A 110 14.54 -5.59 -16.00
N GLY A 111 14.10 -4.72 -16.92
CA GLY A 111 13.50 -5.10 -18.19
C GLY A 111 12.05 -5.61 -18.07
N ARG A 112 11.58 -5.90 -16.87
CA ARG A 112 10.23 -6.38 -16.56
C ARG A 112 9.90 -6.23 -15.07
N PHE A 113 8.62 -6.31 -14.69
CA PHE A 113 8.24 -6.54 -13.30
C PHE A 113 8.57 -7.99 -12.90
N LYS A 114 9.40 -8.15 -11.87
CA LYS A 114 9.79 -9.47 -11.35
C LYS A 114 8.78 -9.92 -10.30
N SER A 115 8.15 -11.08 -10.51
CA SER A 115 7.34 -11.70 -9.46
C SER A 115 8.20 -12.10 -8.28
N ARG A 116 7.80 -11.71 -7.07
CA ARG A 116 8.50 -12.01 -5.81
C ARG A 116 7.64 -12.92 -4.92
N ASN A 117 6.48 -12.43 -4.53
CA ASN A 117 5.48 -13.13 -3.75
C ASN A 117 4.12 -12.48 -4.04
N ARG A 118 3.04 -13.11 -3.57
CA ARG A 118 1.68 -12.66 -3.85
C ARG A 118 1.41 -11.21 -3.40
N LEU A 119 1.88 -10.81 -2.22
CA LEU A 119 1.71 -9.44 -1.74
C LEU A 119 2.46 -8.43 -2.62
N ASP A 120 3.75 -8.64 -2.86
CA ASP A 120 4.55 -7.71 -3.65
C ASP A 120 3.99 -7.57 -5.08
N ASP A 121 3.55 -8.69 -5.67
CA ASP A 121 2.96 -8.69 -7.01
C ASP A 121 1.60 -7.97 -7.03
N ALA A 122 0.76 -8.18 -6.00
CA ALA A 122 -0.52 -7.51 -5.84
C ALA A 122 -0.35 -5.99 -5.67
N LEU A 123 0.57 -5.56 -4.81
CA LEU A 123 0.90 -4.14 -4.62
C LEU A 123 1.46 -3.52 -5.90
N THR A 124 2.38 -4.22 -6.58
CA THR A 124 2.95 -3.75 -7.85
C THR A 124 1.87 -3.50 -8.90
N ILE A 125 0.93 -4.43 -9.06
CA ILE A 125 -0.17 -4.29 -10.01
C ILE A 125 -1.06 -3.11 -9.62
N ALA A 126 -1.51 -3.02 -8.37
CA ALA A 126 -2.41 -1.96 -7.94
C ALA A 126 -1.77 -0.57 -8.06
N ILE A 127 -0.51 -0.40 -7.63
CA ILE A 127 0.21 0.87 -7.73
C ILE A 127 0.45 1.25 -9.20
N ALA A 128 0.83 0.31 -10.05
CA ALA A 128 1.11 0.60 -11.44
C ALA A 128 -0.16 0.94 -12.25
N GLU A 129 -1.30 0.29 -11.95
CA GLU A 129 -2.57 0.54 -12.65
C GLU A 129 -3.23 1.84 -12.20
N VAL A 130 -3.31 2.10 -10.89
CA VAL A 130 -4.03 3.25 -10.33
C VAL A 130 -3.12 4.45 -10.07
N GLY A 131 -1.86 4.22 -9.70
CA GLY A 131 -0.91 5.26 -9.33
C GLY A 131 -0.94 5.66 -7.85
N VAL A 132 -1.80 5.03 -7.04
CA VAL A 132 -1.93 5.29 -5.60
C VAL A 132 -0.81 4.61 -4.84
N ALA A 133 -0.24 5.32 -3.88
CA ALA A 133 0.77 4.77 -2.97
C ALA A 133 0.14 3.80 -1.98
N LEU A 134 0.61 2.55 -1.98
CA LEU A 134 0.18 1.50 -1.07
C LEU A 134 1.32 1.04 -0.17
N GLN A 135 0.98 0.65 1.05
CA GLN A 135 1.88 0.03 2.01
C GLN A 135 1.17 -1.13 2.71
N ALA A 136 1.93 -2.10 3.23
CA ALA A 136 1.36 -3.27 3.88
C ALA A 136 2.04 -3.54 5.22
N PHE A 137 1.22 -3.95 6.20
CA PHE A 137 1.64 -4.26 7.56
C PHE A 137 1.14 -5.64 7.97
N ASP A 138 1.87 -6.29 8.86
CA ASP A 138 1.37 -7.46 9.56
C ASP A 138 0.26 -7.01 10.54
N ALA A 139 -0.99 -7.41 10.26
CA ALA A 139 -2.13 -6.96 11.04
C ALA A 139 -2.04 -7.36 12.53
N GLU A 140 -1.29 -8.42 12.86
CA GLU A 140 -1.06 -8.84 14.26
C GLU A 140 -0.03 -7.96 15.00
N ARG A 141 0.61 -7.04 14.26
CA ARG A 141 1.62 -6.10 14.78
C ARG A 141 1.13 -4.66 14.82
N VAL A 142 -0.11 -4.43 14.40
CA VAL A 142 -0.78 -3.12 14.44
C VAL A 142 -1.71 -3.09 15.65
N GLU A 143 -1.56 -2.09 16.50
CA GLU A 143 -2.40 -1.90 17.69
C GLU A 143 -3.43 -0.77 17.45
N GLY A 144 -4.70 -1.14 17.34
CA GLY A 144 -5.77 -0.19 17.05
C GLY A 144 -5.81 0.24 15.57
N ARG A 145 -6.19 1.50 15.32
CA ARG A 145 -6.35 2.05 13.97
C ARG A 145 -5.08 2.72 13.49
N LEU A 146 -4.79 2.57 12.20
CA LEU A 146 -3.70 3.31 11.56
C LEU A 146 -4.07 4.78 11.35
N GLY A 147 -3.06 5.63 11.43
CA GLY A 147 -3.18 7.06 11.16
C GLY A 147 -1.87 7.69 10.74
N LEU A 148 -1.90 9.01 10.58
CA LEU A 148 -0.75 9.82 10.21
C LEU A 148 -0.52 10.89 11.28
N ARG A 149 0.74 11.06 11.69
CA ARG A 149 1.19 12.10 12.62
C ARG A 149 2.64 12.50 12.35
N LEU A 150 3.08 13.53 13.02
CA LEU A 150 4.51 13.85 13.10
C LEU A 150 5.19 12.97 14.15
N SER A 151 6.46 12.63 13.92
CA SER A 151 7.30 11.99 14.93
C SER A 151 7.63 12.97 16.05
N ALA A 152 7.66 12.48 17.29
CA ALA A 152 8.11 13.25 18.44
C ALA A 152 9.62 13.35 18.50
N GLU A 153 10.12 14.28 19.33
CA GLU A 153 11.55 14.38 19.64
C GLU A 153 12.03 13.11 20.37
N GLY A 154 13.12 12.53 19.87
CA GLY A 154 13.68 11.31 20.46
C GLY A 154 12.87 10.04 20.21
N GLU A 155 11.88 10.08 19.32
CA GLU A 155 11.04 8.91 19.05
C GLU A 155 11.83 7.72 18.48
N PRO A 156 11.83 6.57 19.18
CA PRO A 156 12.51 5.37 18.69
C PRO A 156 11.80 4.80 17.46
N PHE A 157 12.58 4.20 16.57
CA PHE A 157 12.04 3.53 15.40
C PHE A 157 12.78 2.20 15.20
N GLU A 158 12.05 1.09 15.29
CA GLU A 158 12.67 -0.23 15.23
C GLU A 158 13.42 -0.44 13.91
N GLY A 159 14.65 -0.95 14.05
CA GLY A 159 15.58 -1.13 12.92
C GLY A 159 16.41 0.10 12.57
N ARG A 160 16.37 1.16 13.41
CA ARG A 160 17.30 2.28 13.36
C ARG A 160 18.11 2.38 14.65
N VAL A 161 19.36 2.79 14.52
CA VAL A 161 20.25 3.06 15.66
C VAL A 161 19.88 4.40 16.31
N SER A 162 19.51 5.40 15.52
CA SER A 162 19.14 6.75 15.99
C SER A 162 17.62 6.94 15.90
N PRO A 163 17.04 7.76 16.79
CA PRO A 163 15.63 8.14 16.74
C PRO A 163 15.24 8.75 15.38
N LEU A 164 13.94 8.83 15.11
CA LEU A 164 13.44 9.60 13.98
C LEU A 164 13.77 11.09 14.18
N PRO A 165 14.12 11.82 13.10
CA PRO A 165 14.14 13.27 13.15
C PRO A 165 12.75 13.77 13.56
N PRO A 166 12.66 14.75 14.51
CA PRO A 166 11.37 15.31 14.90
C PRO A 166 10.67 15.96 13.70
N GLY A 167 9.35 15.88 13.66
CA GLY A 167 8.56 16.43 12.55
C GLY A 167 8.56 15.56 11.28
N THR A 168 9.10 14.35 11.33
CA THR A 168 8.96 13.39 10.23
C THR A 168 7.51 12.87 10.17
N ILE A 169 6.87 12.92 8.99
CA ILE A 169 5.52 12.34 8.84
C ILE A 169 5.64 10.82 8.88
N VAL A 170 4.87 10.19 9.77
CA VAL A 170 4.86 8.74 9.97
C VAL A 170 3.46 8.16 9.84
N ILE A 171 3.40 6.93 9.37
CA ILE A 171 2.23 6.05 9.56
C ILE A 171 2.41 5.46 10.96
N ALA A 172 1.41 5.63 11.81
CA ALA A 172 1.43 5.17 13.19
C ALA A 172 0.14 4.41 13.52
N ASP A 173 0.24 3.55 14.51
CA ASP A 173 -0.90 3.01 15.23
C ASP A 173 -1.14 3.82 16.54
N GLU A 174 -1.98 3.31 17.44
CA GLU A 174 -2.27 3.98 18.70
C GLU A 174 -1.08 4.02 19.67
N ARG A 175 0.00 3.31 19.37
CA ARG A 175 1.15 3.14 20.27
C ARG A 175 2.44 3.75 19.75
N ARG A 176 2.75 3.59 18.46
CA ARG A 176 4.08 3.90 17.92
C ARG A 176 4.05 4.23 16.43
N ALA A 177 5.16 4.76 15.92
CA ALA A 177 5.41 4.87 14.50
C ALA A 177 5.71 3.49 13.89
N LEU A 178 5.00 3.16 12.81
CA LEU A 178 5.14 1.90 12.08
C LEU A 178 5.92 2.04 10.79
N ALA A 179 5.82 3.20 10.15
CA ALA A 179 6.58 3.50 8.94
C ALA A 179 6.81 5.02 8.79
N VAL A 180 7.90 5.39 8.17
CA VAL A 180 8.05 6.74 7.61
C VAL A 180 7.15 6.82 6.38
N LEU A 181 6.41 7.90 6.23
CA LEU A 181 5.52 8.09 5.07
C LEU A 181 6.33 8.01 3.77
N PHE A 182 5.94 7.14 2.86
CA PHE A 182 6.65 6.77 1.61
C PHE A 182 8.07 6.22 1.83
N GLY A 183 8.41 5.86 3.05
CA GLY A 183 9.74 5.42 3.43
C GLY A 183 9.75 4.02 4.06
N LYS A 184 10.73 3.84 4.93
CA LYS A 184 11.02 2.55 5.56
C LYS A 184 9.94 2.16 6.57
N VAL A 185 9.54 0.90 6.55
CA VAL A 185 8.72 0.26 7.59
C VAL A 185 9.62 -0.13 8.77
N ALA A 186 9.12 0.04 9.99
CA ALA A 186 9.81 -0.37 11.22
C ALA A 186 10.06 -1.89 11.23
N GLU A 187 11.17 -2.30 11.82
CA GLU A 187 11.51 -3.71 11.89
C GLU A 187 10.45 -4.49 12.70
N GLY A 188 10.06 -5.65 12.19
CA GLY A 188 9.07 -6.52 12.84
C GLY A 188 7.61 -6.14 12.63
N VAL A 189 7.30 -5.00 11.96
CA VAL A 189 5.92 -4.57 11.66
C VAL A 189 5.51 -4.90 10.22
N GLY A 190 6.47 -4.90 9.30
CA GLY A 190 6.23 -5.29 7.91
C GLY A 190 5.79 -6.73 7.76
N VAL A 191 5.09 -7.01 6.68
CA VAL A 191 4.62 -8.37 6.35
C VAL A 191 5.81 -9.32 6.17
N GLN A 192 5.76 -10.45 6.85
CA GLN A 192 6.75 -11.52 6.84
C GLN A 192 6.16 -12.81 6.28
N ARG A 193 7.02 -13.77 5.93
CA ARG A 193 6.58 -15.07 5.40
C ARG A 193 5.54 -15.79 6.27
N LYS A 194 5.56 -15.58 7.58
CA LYS A 194 4.64 -16.18 8.56
C LYS A 194 3.35 -15.38 8.78
N THR A 195 3.26 -14.16 8.26
CA THR A 195 2.07 -13.30 8.39
C THR A 195 0.86 -13.99 7.75
N ARG A 196 -0.25 -14.00 8.48
CA ARG A 196 -1.51 -14.62 8.06
C ARG A 196 -2.62 -13.60 7.77
N ARG A 197 -2.48 -12.41 8.35
CA ARG A 197 -3.41 -11.29 8.15
C ARG A 197 -2.62 -10.06 7.78
N THR A 198 -3.03 -9.40 6.73
CA THR A 198 -2.34 -8.21 6.19
C THR A 198 -3.26 -7.01 6.25
N THR A 199 -2.77 -5.90 6.81
CA THR A 199 -3.41 -4.58 6.68
C THR A 199 -2.75 -3.85 5.53
N LEU A 200 -3.54 -3.53 4.50
CA LEU A 200 -3.14 -2.65 3.40
C LEU A 200 -3.52 -1.22 3.74
N ALA A 201 -2.65 -0.29 3.40
CA ALA A 201 -2.83 1.13 3.62
C ALA A 201 -2.61 1.90 2.33
N ALA A 202 -3.59 2.71 1.91
CA ALA A 202 -3.51 3.63 0.79
C ALA A 202 -3.37 5.06 1.30
N ILE A 203 -2.43 5.81 0.76
CA ILE A 203 -2.14 7.17 1.20
C ILE A 203 -2.84 8.15 0.27
N ARG A 204 -3.74 8.95 0.82
CA ARG A 204 -4.37 10.06 0.11
C ARG A 204 -3.50 11.31 0.23
N VAL A 205 -3.31 12.00 -0.87
CA VAL A 205 -2.79 13.38 -0.90
C VAL A 205 -3.76 14.27 -1.68
N LYS A 206 -3.65 15.59 -1.51
CA LYS A 206 -4.50 16.54 -2.24
C LYS A 206 -4.43 16.28 -3.75
N GLY A 207 -5.58 16.07 -4.38
CA GLY A 207 -5.71 15.77 -5.81
C GLY A 207 -5.86 14.27 -6.13
N VAL A 208 -5.77 13.39 -5.14
CA VAL A 208 -6.11 11.97 -5.28
C VAL A 208 -7.55 11.75 -4.79
N PRO A 209 -8.48 11.32 -5.66
CA PRO A 209 -9.87 11.10 -5.28
C PRO A 209 -10.02 9.80 -4.46
N ASP A 210 -11.01 9.77 -3.55
CA ASP A 210 -11.23 8.61 -2.66
C ASP A 210 -11.51 7.33 -3.46
N VAL A 211 -12.25 7.41 -4.58
CA VAL A 211 -12.52 6.27 -5.46
C VAL A 211 -11.22 5.60 -5.98
N ALA A 212 -10.15 6.36 -6.19
CA ALA A 212 -8.87 5.78 -6.62
C ALA A 212 -8.18 5.01 -5.48
N LEU A 213 -8.38 5.45 -4.22
CA LEU A 213 -7.87 4.72 -3.04
C LEU A 213 -8.63 3.41 -2.86
N GLU A 214 -9.96 3.46 -3.00
CA GLU A 214 -10.83 2.28 -2.95
C GLU A 214 -10.46 1.29 -4.06
N GLU A 215 -10.28 1.76 -5.30
CA GLU A 215 -9.87 0.93 -6.43
C GLU A 215 -8.50 0.27 -6.18
N ALA A 216 -7.51 1.03 -5.71
CA ALA A 216 -6.19 0.49 -5.44
C ALA A 216 -6.20 -0.57 -4.33
N LEU A 217 -6.94 -0.33 -3.24
CA LEU A 217 -7.11 -1.29 -2.15
C LEU A 217 -7.86 -2.53 -2.62
N TRP A 218 -8.93 -2.35 -3.40
CA TRP A 218 -9.69 -3.45 -3.97
C TRP A 218 -8.83 -4.33 -4.91
N LEU A 219 -8.09 -3.72 -5.83
CA LEU A 219 -7.18 -4.44 -6.73
C LEU A 219 -6.14 -5.25 -5.97
N ALA A 220 -5.51 -4.65 -4.95
CA ALA A 220 -4.52 -5.34 -4.14
C ALA A 220 -5.14 -6.47 -3.30
N SER A 221 -6.30 -6.24 -2.69
CA SER A 221 -7.03 -7.23 -1.88
C SER A 221 -7.48 -8.41 -2.73
N SER A 222 -8.13 -8.16 -3.87
CA SER A 222 -8.59 -9.20 -4.79
C SER A 222 -7.44 -10.05 -5.30
N ALA A 223 -6.29 -9.43 -5.64
CA ALA A 223 -5.09 -10.16 -6.05
C ALA A 223 -4.45 -10.98 -4.92
N MET A 224 -4.62 -10.55 -3.66
CA MET A 224 -4.16 -11.29 -2.48
C MET A 224 -5.05 -12.47 -2.13
N LEU A 225 -6.35 -12.43 -2.48
CA LEU A 225 -7.34 -13.46 -2.17
C LEU A 225 -7.51 -14.49 -3.29
N ALA A 226 -7.08 -14.17 -4.51
CA ALA A 226 -7.06 -15.09 -5.65
C ALA A 226 -5.99 -16.18 -5.47
#